data_162b9d5f483f4ffaf1494105444bdedf
#
_entry.id   162b9d5f483f4ffaf1494105444bdedf
#
_cell.length_a   1.000
_cell.length_b   1.000
_cell.length_c   1.000
_cell.angle_alpha   90.00
_cell.angle_beta   90.00
_cell.angle_gamma   90.00
#
_symmetry.space_group_name_H-M   'P 1'
#
loop_
_entity.id
_entity.type
_entity.pdbx_description
1 polymer ?
#
loop_
_entity_poly.entity_id
_entity_poly.type
_entity_poly.pdbx_seq_one_letter_code
_entity_poly.pdbx_strand_id
1 'polypeptide(L)'
;MGQVYSNFTHVNYETLQSKIGTSIILLNTLSSDDQKYLIKGTLNAVYEIGTMNDHLKKNKNIEIIIYGKDHYDTTVIKKYNQLKKLGFNNVSIYFGGLFEWALLQDIYGSSNFQTDGLIKDPLQITKYKN
;
A
#
# COMPACT_ATOMS: atom_id res chain seq x y z
N MET A 1 -8.35 -5.39 -18.17
CA MET A 1 -7.73 -5.13 -16.86
C MET A 1 -6.78 -3.95 -16.91
N GLY A 2 -5.91 -3.88 -17.92
CA GLY A 2 -4.98 -2.76 -18.05
C GLY A 2 -5.64 -1.40 -18.12
N GLN A 3 -6.81 -1.31 -18.74
CA GLN A 3 -7.53 -0.05 -18.88
C GLN A 3 -7.99 0.54 -17.55
N VAL A 4 -8.31 -0.31 -16.56
CA VAL A 4 -8.71 0.16 -15.23
C VAL A 4 -7.56 0.93 -14.58
N TYR A 5 -6.34 0.46 -14.78
CA TYR A 5 -5.17 1.05 -14.14
C TYR A 5 -4.61 2.25 -14.89
N SER A 6 -4.90 2.40 -16.18
CA SER A 6 -4.36 3.50 -16.98
C SER A 6 -4.84 4.87 -16.51
N ASN A 7 -5.96 4.92 -15.77
CA ASN A 7 -6.51 6.16 -15.24
C ASN A 7 -5.90 6.57 -13.89
N PHE A 8 -4.99 5.76 -13.34
CA PHE A 8 -4.40 5.99 -12.03
C PHE A 8 -2.89 5.90 -12.13
N THR A 9 -2.21 6.81 -11.46
CA THR A 9 -0.76 6.70 -11.31
C THR A 9 -0.46 5.47 -10.46
N HIS A 10 0.41 4.60 -10.95
CA HIS A 10 0.70 3.36 -10.25
C HIS A 10 2.18 2.99 -10.35
N VAL A 11 2.62 2.14 -9.44
CA VAL A 11 4.00 1.66 -9.36
C VAL A 11 4.02 0.14 -9.28
N ASN A 12 5.11 -0.46 -9.74
CA ASN A 12 5.31 -1.90 -9.58
C ASN A 12 6.08 -2.20 -8.28
N TYR A 13 6.28 -3.50 -7.99
CA TYR A 13 6.95 -3.91 -6.75
C TYR A 13 8.40 -3.42 -6.70
N GLU A 14 9.09 -3.35 -7.83
CA GLU A 14 10.49 -2.91 -7.87
C GLU A 14 10.61 -1.44 -7.46
N THR A 15 9.73 -0.61 -7.98
CA THR A 15 9.68 0.80 -7.61
C THR A 15 9.36 0.95 -6.13
N LEU A 16 8.36 0.24 -5.64
CA LEU A 16 8.01 0.29 -4.21
C LEU A 16 9.19 -0.14 -3.34
N GLN A 17 9.83 -1.26 -3.70
CA GLN A 17 10.98 -1.78 -2.96
C GLN A 17 12.10 -0.74 -2.85
N SER A 18 12.35 0.00 -3.93
CA SER A 18 13.39 1.03 -3.94
C SER A 18 13.04 2.26 -3.10
N LYS A 19 11.76 2.50 -2.86
CA LYS A 19 11.29 3.69 -2.12
C LYS A 19 11.07 3.46 -0.63
N ILE A 20 11.06 2.22 -0.19
CA ILE A 20 10.93 1.91 1.24
C ILE A 20 12.16 2.46 1.96
N GLY A 21 11.92 3.20 3.05
CA GLY A 21 12.99 3.86 3.79
C GLY A 21 13.34 5.26 3.30
N THR A 22 12.71 5.70 2.22
CA THR A 22 12.86 7.08 1.75
C THR A 22 11.71 7.95 2.29
N SER A 23 11.64 9.21 1.88
CA SER A 23 10.66 10.18 2.39
C SER A 23 9.30 10.01 1.72
N ILE A 24 8.70 8.83 1.87
CA ILE A 24 7.36 8.54 1.36
C ILE A 24 6.41 8.23 2.52
N ILE A 25 5.12 8.33 2.23
CA ILE A 25 4.07 7.78 3.09
C ILE A 25 3.51 6.56 2.38
N LEU A 26 3.63 5.40 3.02
CA LEU A 26 3.05 4.16 2.50
C LEU A 26 1.77 3.88 3.27
N LEU A 27 0.63 3.99 2.58
CA LEU A 27 -0.69 3.78 3.15
C LEU A 27 -1.24 2.43 2.75
N ASN A 28 -2.09 1.87 3.61
CA ASN A 28 -2.76 0.62 3.30
C ASN A 28 -4.28 0.76 3.48
N THR A 29 -5.02 -0.09 2.77
CA THR A 29 -6.48 -0.19 2.88
C THR A 29 -6.91 -1.55 3.41
N LEU A 30 -6.00 -2.23 4.11
CA LEU A 30 -6.23 -3.58 4.62
C LEU A 30 -7.20 -3.58 5.80
N SER A 31 -7.82 -4.73 6.02
CA SER A 31 -8.67 -4.95 7.19
C SER A 31 -7.82 -4.92 8.47
N SER A 32 -8.50 -4.82 9.62
CA SER A 32 -7.81 -4.82 10.91
C SER A 32 -7.01 -6.10 11.15
N ASP A 33 -7.48 -7.23 10.64
CA ASP A 33 -6.78 -8.51 10.79
C ASP A 33 -5.43 -8.53 10.09
N ASP A 34 -5.30 -7.78 9.00
CA ASP A 34 -4.07 -7.79 8.20
C ASP A 34 -3.09 -6.69 8.61
N GLN A 35 -3.46 -5.82 9.55
CA GLN A 35 -2.55 -4.75 10.00
C GLN A 35 -1.27 -5.29 10.65
N LYS A 36 -1.25 -6.54 11.06
CA LYS A 36 -0.05 -7.19 11.61
C LYS A 36 0.95 -7.63 10.54
N TYR A 37 0.57 -7.59 9.26
CA TYR A 37 1.39 -8.06 8.14
C TYR A 37 1.83 -6.94 7.21
N LEU A 38 1.82 -5.70 7.65
CA LEU A 38 2.09 -4.55 6.78
C LEU A 38 3.47 -4.64 6.13
N ILE A 39 3.57 -4.21 4.88
CA ILE A 39 4.86 -4.00 4.22
C ILE A 39 5.68 -3.05 5.09
N LYS A 40 6.96 -3.35 5.25
CA LYS A 40 7.83 -2.53 6.10
C LYS A 40 7.75 -1.06 5.71
N GLY A 41 7.60 -0.19 6.70
CA GLY A 41 7.49 1.25 6.49
C GLY A 41 6.07 1.72 6.27
N THR A 42 5.09 0.83 6.28
CA THR A 42 3.68 1.22 6.14
C THR A 42 3.19 1.92 7.39
N LEU A 43 2.46 3.01 7.17
CA LEU A 43 1.75 3.70 8.24
C LEU A 43 0.57 2.82 8.70
N ASN A 44 0.54 2.48 9.98
CA ASN A 44 -0.59 1.74 10.52
C ASN A 44 -1.86 2.59 10.42
N ALA A 45 -2.97 1.95 10.05
CA ALA A 45 -4.23 2.64 9.78
C ALA A 45 -4.70 3.52 10.95
N VAL A 46 -4.36 3.16 12.17
CA VAL A 46 -4.76 3.91 13.35
C VAL A 46 -4.14 5.32 13.39
N TYR A 47 -3.00 5.52 12.74
CA TYR A 47 -2.31 6.81 12.70
C TYR A 47 -2.58 7.61 11.43
N GLU A 48 -3.36 7.07 10.49
CA GLU A 48 -3.51 7.65 9.16
C GLU A 48 -4.09 9.07 9.22
N ILE A 49 -5.21 9.24 9.91
CA ILE A 49 -5.94 10.52 9.91
C ILE A 49 -5.06 11.66 10.43
N GLY A 50 -4.41 11.45 11.57
CA GLY A 50 -3.54 12.48 12.15
C GLY A 50 -2.36 12.82 11.26
N THR A 51 -1.70 11.82 10.71
CA THR A 51 -0.55 12.01 9.83
C THR A 51 -0.94 12.75 8.56
N MET A 52 -2.03 12.35 7.92
CA MET A 52 -2.46 12.98 6.68
C MET A 52 -2.93 14.41 6.91
N ASN A 53 -3.61 14.69 8.03
CA ASN A 53 -4.01 16.05 8.36
C ASN A 53 -2.79 16.96 8.55
N ASP A 54 -1.73 16.47 9.16
CA ASP A 54 -0.49 17.23 9.31
C ASP A 54 0.12 17.59 7.96
N HIS A 55 0.18 16.63 7.04
CA HIS A 55 0.74 16.84 5.71
C HIS A 55 -0.14 17.76 4.85
N LEU A 56 -1.45 17.74 5.02
CA LEU A 56 -2.33 18.70 4.33
C LEU A 56 -1.95 20.14 4.66
N LYS A 57 -1.47 20.40 5.87
CA LYS A 57 -1.06 21.73 6.30
C LYS A 57 0.37 22.06 5.88
N LYS A 58 1.24 21.07 5.79
CA LYS A 58 2.69 21.31 5.64
C LYS A 58 3.23 20.96 4.26
N ASN A 59 2.81 19.84 3.67
CA ASN A 59 3.39 19.38 2.42
C ASN A 59 2.40 18.48 1.65
N LYS A 60 1.64 19.10 0.75
CA LYS A 60 0.70 18.37 -0.12
C LYS A 60 1.38 17.62 -1.25
N ASN A 61 2.67 17.86 -1.46
CA ASN A 61 3.45 17.19 -2.51
C ASN A 61 4.21 15.97 -2.00
N ILE A 62 4.05 15.61 -0.73
CA ILE A 62 4.65 14.39 -0.19
C ILE A 62 4.26 13.20 -1.05
N GLU A 63 5.20 12.34 -1.35
CA GLU A 63 4.90 11.14 -2.14
C GLU A 63 4.13 10.12 -1.30
N ILE A 64 2.99 9.71 -1.82
CA ILE A 64 2.11 8.74 -1.15
C ILE A 64 1.93 7.54 -2.06
N ILE A 65 2.16 6.34 -1.54
CA ILE A 65 1.86 5.09 -2.25
C ILE A 65 0.84 4.33 -1.44
N ILE A 66 -0.21 3.87 -2.11
CA ILE A 66 -1.32 3.15 -1.48
C ILE A 66 -1.30 1.71 -1.96
N TYR A 67 -1.52 0.76 -1.05
CA TYR A 67 -1.73 -0.62 -1.45
C TYR A 67 -2.86 -1.24 -0.64
N GLY A 68 -3.47 -2.26 -1.20
CA GLY A 68 -4.52 -3.03 -0.55
C GLY A 68 -4.14 -4.48 -0.45
N LYS A 69 -5.15 -5.33 -0.51
CA LYS A 69 -4.98 -6.75 -0.30
C LYS A 69 -4.32 -7.43 -1.50
N ASP A 70 -4.89 -7.23 -2.67
CA ASP A 70 -4.46 -7.86 -3.91
C ASP A 70 -4.88 -7.02 -5.11
N HIS A 71 -4.60 -7.57 -6.30
CA HIS A 71 -4.89 -6.95 -7.59
C HIS A 71 -6.39 -6.60 -7.79
N TYR A 72 -7.28 -7.29 -7.12
CA TYR A 72 -8.73 -7.08 -7.26
C TYR A 72 -9.34 -6.15 -6.22
N ASP A 73 -8.52 -5.67 -5.28
CA ASP A 73 -9.00 -4.82 -4.19
C ASP A 73 -9.26 -3.40 -4.68
N THR A 74 -10.53 -3.03 -4.79
CA THR A 74 -10.93 -1.71 -5.28
C THR A 74 -10.89 -0.62 -4.22
N THR A 75 -10.64 -0.97 -2.95
CA THR A 75 -10.56 0.03 -1.88
C THR A 75 -9.42 1.01 -2.10
N VAL A 76 -8.36 0.59 -2.79
CA VAL A 76 -7.23 1.47 -3.12
C VAL A 76 -7.65 2.61 -4.04
N ILE A 77 -8.57 2.35 -4.97
CA ILE A 77 -9.06 3.37 -5.90
C ILE A 77 -9.86 4.43 -5.13
N LYS A 78 -10.70 3.99 -4.21
CA LYS A 78 -11.47 4.89 -3.35
C LYS A 78 -10.54 5.79 -2.54
N LYS A 79 -9.50 5.22 -1.95
CA LYS A 79 -8.51 5.97 -1.17
C LYS A 79 -7.75 6.95 -2.06
N TYR A 80 -7.32 6.52 -3.24
CA TYR A 80 -6.62 7.37 -4.20
C TYR A 80 -7.45 8.61 -4.54
N ASN A 81 -8.71 8.40 -4.91
CA ASN A 81 -9.60 9.50 -5.27
C ASN A 81 -9.84 10.44 -4.08
N GLN A 82 -9.99 9.89 -2.89
CA GLN A 82 -10.15 10.69 -1.68
C GLN A 82 -8.95 11.59 -1.44
N LEU A 83 -7.74 11.06 -1.54
CA LEU A 83 -6.52 11.82 -1.31
C LEU A 83 -6.31 12.91 -2.37
N LYS A 84 -6.58 12.61 -3.62
CA LYS A 84 -6.51 13.60 -4.71
C LYS A 84 -7.50 14.73 -4.48
N LYS A 85 -8.71 14.39 -4.05
CA LYS A 85 -9.75 15.37 -3.78
C LYS A 85 -9.40 16.28 -2.60
N LEU A 86 -8.67 15.77 -1.62
CA LEU A 86 -8.18 16.55 -0.49
C LEU A 86 -7.06 17.52 -0.88
N GLY A 87 -6.42 17.31 -2.03
CA GLY A 87 -5.39 18.20 -2.53
C GLY A 87 -3.99 17.61 -2.58
N PHE A 88 -3.82 16.34 -2.24
CA PHE A 88 -2.51 15.68 -2.40
C PHE A 88 -2.19 15.50 -3.88
N ASN A 89 -0.99 15.88 -4.28
CA ASN A 89 -0.61 15.93 -5.70
C ASN A 89 0.20 14.73 -6.17
N ASN A 90 0.80 14.00 -5.25
CA ASN A 90 1.77 12.96 -5.60
C ASN A 90 1.34 11.62 -5.00
N VAL A 91 0.29 11.05 -5.59
CA VAL A 91 -0.34 9.81 -5.11
C VAL A 91 -0.23 8.73 -6.17
N SER A 92 0.19 7.55 -5.77
CA SER A 92 0.30 6.37 -6.64
C SER A 92 -0.29 5.15 -5.94
N ILE A 93 -0.61 4.12 -6.73
CA ILE A 93 -1.13 2.85 -6.23
C ILE A 93 -0.16 1.73 -6.57
N TYR A 94 0.12 0.88 -5.60
CA TYR A 94 0.76 -0.41 -5.82
C TYR A 94 -0.35 -1.47 -5.89
N PHE A 95 -0.78 -1.80 -7.12
CA PHE A 95 -1.92 -2.69 -7.32
C PHE A 95 -1.66 -4.14 -6.93
N GLY A 96 -0.41 -4.58 -6.97
CA GLY A 96 -0.11 -5.96 -6.55
C GLY A 96 -0.52 -6.25 -5.12
N GLY A 97 -0.40 -5.26 -4.26
CA GLY A 97 -0.88 -5.33 -2.89
C GLY A 97 -0.07 -6.26 -2.00
N LEU A 98 -0.61 -6.49 -0.82
CA LEU A 98 0.07 -7.34 0.15
C LEU A 98 0.24 -8.78 -0.37
N PHE A 99 -0.70 -9.28 -1.15
CA PHE A 99 -0.62 -10.63 -1.69
C PHE A 99 0.61 -10.80 -2.59
N GLU A 100 0.81 -9.91 -3.56
CA GLU A 100 1.98 -9.99 -4.44
C GLU A 100 3.27 -9.87 -3.63
N TRP A 101 3.31 -8.93 -2.69
CA TRP A 101 4.48 -8.75 -1.82
C TRP A 101 4.78 -10.02 -1.04
N ALA A 102 3.75 -10.68 -0.51
CA ALA A 102 3.90 -11.93 0.23
C ALA A 102 4.41 -13.07 -0.66
N LEU A 103 3.95 -13.15 -1.90
CA LEU A 103 4.46 -14.12 -2.87
C LEU A 103 5.94 -13.88 -3.16
N LEU A 104 6.32 -12.62 -3.35
CA LEU A 104 7.71 -12.26 -3.60
C LEU A 104 8.60 -12.56 -2.39
N GLN A 105 8.07 -12.33 -1.19
CA GLN A 105 8.74 -12.69 0.05
C GLN A 105 8.98 -14.20 0.13
N ASP A 106 7.98 -14.97 -0.24
CA ASP A 106 8.07 -16.44 -0.21
C ASP A 106 9.12 -16.97 -1.20
N ILE A 107 9.22 -16.33 -2.37
CA ILE A 107 10.14 -16.75 -3.44
C ILE A 107 11.57 -16.23 -3.18
N TYR A 108 11.70 -14.97 -2.82
CA TYR A 108 12.99 -14.28 -2.79
C TYR A 108 13.51 -13.98 -1.39
N GLY A 109 12.73 -14.28 -0.37
CA GLY A 109 13.15 -14.13 1.03
C GLY A 109 12.64 -12.86 1.71
N SER A 110 12.48 -12.97 3.02
CA SER A 110 11.93 -11.88 3.84
C SER A 110 12.88 -10.70 3.98
N SER A 111 14.16 -10.87 3.71
CA SER A 111 15.11 -9.75 3.76
C SER A 111 14.94 -8.80 2.57
N ASN A 112 14.46 -9.30 1.43
CA ASN A 112 14.25 -8.51 0.23
C ASN A 112 12.85 -7.91 0.14
N PHE A 113 11.87 -8.57 0.75
CA PHE A 113 10.46 -8.15 0.75
C PHE A 113 9.95 -8.16 2.17
N GLN A 114 10.36 -7.16 2.95
CA GLN A 114 10.13 -7.16 4.39
C GLN A 114 8.69 -6.77 4.75
N THR A 115 8.17 -7.44 5.80
CA THR A 115 6.90 -7.14 6.42
C THR A 115 7.07 -7.06 7.93
N ASP A 116 6.15 -6.38 8.61
CA ASP A 116 6.21 -6.25 10.07
C ASP A 116 6.00 -7.60 10.76
N GLY A 117 5.08 -8.42 10.21
CA GLY A 117 4.87 -9.78 10.69
C GLY A 117 5.20 -10.78 9.59
N LEU A 118 5.64 -11.97 9.98
CA LEU A 118 5.94 -13.01 9.00
C LEU A 118 4.66 -13.61 8.44
N ILE A 119 4.55 -13.61 7.12
CA ILE A 119 3.43 -14.23 6.41
C ILE A 119 3.83 -15.65 6.07
N LYS A 120 3.22 -16.63 6.76
CA LYS A 120 3.56 -18.04 6.56
C LYS A 120 3.03 -18.61 5.25
N ASP A 121 1.85 -18.16 4.84
CA ASP A 121 1.19 -18.64 3.64
C ASP A 121 0.58 -17.45 2.90
N PRO A 122 1.12 -17.06 1.72
CA PRO A 122 0.59 -15.94 0.96
C PRO A 122 -0.90 -16.06 0.64
N LEU A 123 -1.43 -17.27 0.55
CA LEU A 123 -2.86 -17.47 0.27
C LEU A 123 -3.77 -16.96 1.38
N GLN A 124 -3.24 -16.78 2.60
CA GLN A 124 -4.01 -16.20 3.70
C GLN A 124 -4.47 -14.77 3.37
N ILE A 125 -3.70 -14.07 2.55
CA ILE A 125 -3.99 -12.67 2.21
C ILE A 125 -5.19 -12.56 1.28
N THR A 126 -5.36 -13.50 0.35
CA THR A 126 -6.47 -13.49 -0.60
C THR A 126 -7.69 -14.25 -0.12
N LYS A 127 -7.57 -14.94 1.01
CA LYS A 127 -8.68 -15.75 1.50
C LYS A 127 -9.83 -14.87 1.94
N TYR A 128 -10.99 -15.07 1.35
CA TYR A 128 -12.20 -14.36 1.75
C TYR A 128 -12.77 -15.02 3.00
N LYS A 129 -13.03 -14.21 3.99
CA LYS A 129 -13.71 -14.68 5.21
C LYS A 129 -15.21 -14.68 4.95
N ASN A 130 -15.80 -15.82 5.12
CA ASN A 130 -17.24 -15.96 5.01
C ASN A 130 -17.92 -15.57 6.32
#